data_cf5d845f2928133642b3da03ec26140f
#
_entry.id   cf5d845f2928133642b3da03ec26140f
#
_cell.length_a   1.000
_cell.length_b   1.000
_cell.length_c   1.000
_cell.angle_alpha   90.00
_cell.angle_beta   90.00
_cell.angle_gamma   90.00
#
_symmetry.space_group_name_H-M   'P 1'
#
loop_
_entity.id
_entity.type
_entity.pdbx_description
1 polymer ?
#
loop_
_entity_poly.entity_id
_entity_poly.type
_entity_poly.pdbx_seq_one_letter_code
_entity_poly.pdbx_strand_id
1 'polypeptide(L)'
;MADFVTVGDSDEVPEGEAKAFDVSGAEIAVARVDGRLFAFSDICTHRHCNLAMGGEIDGTTIECECHGSQFDMKTGEVLNPPATEPLETYEAREVDGQIQVGV
;
A
#
# COMPACT_ATOMS: atom_id res chain seq x y z
N MET A 1 16.41 12.00 1.37
CA MET A 1 16.76 10.63 0.98
C MET A 1 16.01 9.66 1.85
N ALA A 2 15.41 8.67 1.23
CA ALA A 2 14.70 7.66 2.00
C ALA A 2 15.68 6.62 2.54
N ASP A 3 15.48 6.22 3.78
CA ASP A 3 16.19 5.08 4.35
C ASP A 3 15.33 3.84 4.12
N PHE A 4 15.91 2.82 3.49
CA PHE A 4 15.17 1.59 3.23
C PHE A 4 15.21 0.67 4.43
N VAL A 5 14.03 0.18 4.81
CA VAL A 5 13.84 -0.74 5.93
C VAL A 5 13.26 -2.04 5.40
N THR A 6 13.86 -3.16 5.78
CA THR A 6 13.30 -4.48 5.43
C THR A 6 12.04 -4.71 6.26
N VAL A 7 10.94 -4.97 5.59
CA VAL A 7 9.63 -5.17 6.26
C VAL A 7 9.20 -6.62 6.30
N GLY A 8 9.65 -7.44 5.38
CA GLY A 8 9.28 -8.85 5.35
C GLY A 8 9.88 -9.57 4.14
N ASP A 9 9.50 -10.83 3.98
CA ASP A 9 9.94 -11.63 2.84
C ASP A 9 9.05 -11.36 1.63
N SER A 10 9.62 -11.52 0.44
CA SER A 10 8.88 -11.33 -0.82
C SER A 10 7.63 -12.21 -0.91
N ASP A 11 7.69 -13.41 -0.34
CA ASP A 11 6.57 -14.36 -0.35
C ASP A 11 5.36 -13.91 0.46
N GLU A 12 5.54 -12.93 1.34
CA GLU A 12 4.44 -12.43 2.16
C GLU A 12 3.45 -11.58 1.38
N VAL A 13 3.85 -11.08 0.21
CA VAL A 13 2.98 -10.26 -0.65
C VAL A 13 2.88 -10.93 -2.03
N PRO A 14 1.97 -11.90 -2.19
CA PRO A 14 1.75 -12.55 -3.49
C PRO A 14 1.15 -11.59 -4.51
N GLU A 15 1.23 -11.97 -5.77
CA GLU A 15 0.65 -11.20 -6.86
C GLU A 15 -0.84 -10.93 -6.65
N GLY A 16 -1.25 -9.68 -6.80
CA GLY A 16 -2.66 -9.27 -6.67
C GLY A 16 -3.12 -9.07 -5.24
N GLU A 17 -2.20 -9.12 -4.26
CA GLU A 17 -2.55 -8.95 -2.86
C GLU A 17 -1.77 -7.83 -2.21
N ALA A 18 -2.26 -7.35 -1.07
CA ALA A 18 -1.60 -6.36 -0.25
C ALA A 18 -1.51 -6.84 1.18
N LYS A 19 -0.45 -6.43 1.86
CA LYS A 19 -0.25 -6.74 3.28
C LYS A 19 0.23 -5.49 4.00
N ALA A 20 -0.27 -5.29 5.22
CA ALA A 20 0.15 -4.18 6.07
C ALA A 20 1.33 -4.57 6.94
N PHE A 21 2.26 -3.64 7.08
CA PHE A 21 3.42 -3.78 7.94
C PHE A 21 3.54 -2.55 8.84
N ASP A 22 3.97 -2.76 10.07
CA ASP A 22 4.32 -1.66 10.96
C ASP A 22 5.78 -1.29 10.72
N VAL A 23 6.01 -0.08 10.25
CA VAL A 23 7.35 0.42 9.96
C VAL A 23 7.59 1.67 10.79
N SER A 24 8.35 1.53 11.86
CA SER A 24 8.68 2.64 12.77
C SER A 24 7.43 3.38 13.29
N GLY A 25 6.38 2.63 13.58
CA GLY A 25 5.12 3.17 14.09
C GLY A 25 4.12 3.60 13.03
N ALA A 26 4.49 3.53 11.75
CA ALA A 26 3.57 3.83 10.65
C ALA A 26 3.03 2.52 10.06
N GLU A 27 1.72 2.48 9.82
CA GLU A 27 1.12 1.35 9.12
C GLU A 27 1.23 1.57 7.62
N ILE A 28 2.04 0.73 6.97
CA ILE A 28 2.31 0.83 5.54
C ILE A 28 1.82 -0.44 4.87
N ALA A 29 1.01 -0.27 3.82
CA ALA A 29 0.57 -1.40 3.00
C ALA A 29 1.55 -1.57 1.84
N VAL A 30 1.85 -2.82 1.52
CA VAL A 30 2.64 -3.16 0.33
C VAL A 30 1.78 -4.07 -0.54
N ALA A 31 1.62 -3.71 -1.80
CA ALA A 31 0.86 -4.48 -2.77
C ALA A 31 1.77 -4.93 -3.92
N ARG A 32 1.45 -6.08 -4.49
CA ARG A 32 2.16 -6.57 -5.69
C ARG A 32 1.20 -6.63 -6.85
N VAL A 33 1.52 -5.90 -7.92
CA VAL A 33 0.73 -5.88 -9.15
C VAL A 33 1.67 -5.99 -10.35
N ASP A 34 1.47 -7.01 -11.17
CA ASP A 34 2.31 -7.29 -12.34
C ASP A 34 3.80 -7.37 -11.99
N GLY A 35 4.10 -8.02 -10.86
CA GLY A 35 5.47 -8.17 -10.37
C GLY A 35 6.06 -6.92 -9.73
N ARG A 36 5.34 -5.81 -9.70
CA ARG A 36 5.80 -4.55 -9.11
C ARG A 36 5.26 -4.39 -7.70
N LEU A 37 6.08 -3.81 -6.85
CA LEU A 37 5.68 -3.47 -5.49
C LEU A 37 5.26 -2.01 -5.39
N PHE A 38 4.17 -1.77 -4.69
CA PHE A 38 3.69 -0.42 -4.36
C PHE A 38 3.53 -0.34 -2.85
N ALA A 39 4.07 0.70 -2.26
CA ALA A 39 3.94 0.94 -0.82
C ALA A 39 3.20 2.25 -0.58
N PHE A 40 2.24 2.22 0.32
CA PHE A 40 1.39 3.37 0.61
C PHE A 40 0.86 3.26 2.04
N SER A 41 0.35 4.37 2.57
CA SER A 41 -0.29 4.35 3.88
C SER A 41 -1.45 3.36 3.89
N ASP A 42 -1.48 2.48 4.88
CA ASP A 42 -2.54 1.48 5.01
C ASP A 42 -3.85 2.07 5.52
N ILE A 43 -3.82 3.31 6.00
CA ILE A 43 -5.00 3.95 6.58
C ILE A 43 -5.71 4.78 5.52
N CYS A 44 -6.99 4.45 5.26
CA CYS A 44 -7.83 5.22 4.35
C CYS A 44 -7.98 6.65 4.86
N THR A 45 -7.76 7.65 4.00
CA THR A 45 -7.82 9.05 4.42
C THR A 45 -9.23 9.51 4.75
N HIS A 46 -10.26 8.82 4.28
CA HIS A 46 -11.65 9.15 4.61
C HIS A 46 -12.02 8.69 6.02
N ARG A 47 -11.67 7.45 6.35
CA ARG A 47 -11.95 6.83 7.63
C ARG A 47 -10.79 5.94 8.04
N HIS A 48 -10.70 5.63 9.33
CA HIS A 48 -9.64 4.80 9.87
C HIS A 48 -9.84 3.31 9.53
N CYS A 49 -9.84 3.00 8.24
CA CYS A 49 -9.95 1.63 7.74
C CYS A 49 -8.64 1.21 7.11
N ASN A 50 -8.24 -0.03 7.39
CA ASN A 50 -7.01 -0.59 6.84
C ASN A 50 -7.23 -1.05 5.40
N LEU A 51 -6.52 -0.44 4.46
CA LEU A 51 -6.68 -0.74 3.04
C LEU A 51 -6.26 -2.15 2.67
N ALA A 52 -5.20 -2.66 3.29
CA ALA A 52 -4.73 -4.02 3.02
C ALA A 52 -5.67 -5.09 3.56
N MET A 53 -6.54 -4.73 4.51
CA MET A 53 -7.49 -5.66 5.10
C MET A 53 -8.84 -5.55 4.39
N GLY A 54 -9.05 -6.40 3.39
CA GLY A 54 -10.31 -6.45 2.65
C GLY A 54 -10.42 -5.48 1.47
N GLY A 55 -9.42 -4.63 1.25
CA GLY A 55 -9.42 -3.75 0.08
C GLY A 55 -9.28 -4.54 -1.21
N GLU A 56 -10.00 -4.10 -2.25
CA GLU A 56 -9.94 -4.73 -3.56
C GLU A 56 -8.93 -4.03 -4.45
N ILE A 57 -8.12 -4.83 -5.13
CA ILE A 57 -7.11 -4.33 -6.06
C ILE A 57 -7.56 -4.60 -7.49
N ASP A 58 -7.53 -3.55 -8.32
CA ASP A 58 -7.80 -3.65 -9.75
C ASP A 58 -6.73 -2.82 -10.47
N GLY A 59 -5.77 -3.52 -11.11
CA GLY A 59 -4.61 -2.84 -11.67
C GLY A 59 -3.84 -2.10 -10.58
N THR A 60 -3.62 -0.81 -10.75
CA THR A 60 -2.94 0.02 -9.75
C THR A 60 -3.91 0.73 -8.79
N THR A 61 -5.20 0.41 -8.88
CA THR A 61 -6.24 1.00 -8.02
C THR A 61 -6.53 0.09 -6.84
N ILE A 62 -6.63 0.66 -5.64
CA ILE A 62 -7.12 -0.05 -4.46
C ILE A 62 -8.40 0.62 -3.96
N GLU A 63 -9.42 -0.20 -3.69
CA GLU A 63 -10.70 0.27 -3.17
C GLU A 63 -10.81 -0.07 -1.69
N CYS A 64 -11.14 0.94 -0.89
CA CYS A 64 -11.36 0.76 0.54
C CYS A 64 -12.65 -0.03 0.78
N GLU A 65 -12.56 -1.10 1.54
CA GLU A 65 -13.72 -1.95 1.86
C GLU A 65 -14.82 -1.19 2.60
N CYS A 66 -14.46 -0.21 3.42
CA CYS A 66 -15.43 0.45 4.31
C CYS A 66 -16.45 1.30 3.57
N HIS A 67 -16.01 2.14 2.65
CA HIS A 67 -16.90 3.12 2.01
C HIS A 67 -16.69 3.26 0.49
N GLY A 68 -15.87 2.41 -0.09
CA GLY A 68 -15.67 2.40 -1.54
C GLY A 68 -14.76 3.50 -2.09
N SER A 69 -14.01 4.18 -1.23
CA SER A 69 -13.01 5.14 -1.70
C SER A 69 -11.94 4.43 -2.52
N GLN A 70 -11.56 5.02 -3.65
CA GLN A 70 -10.54 4.42 -4.51
C GLN A 70 -9.32 5.32 -4.59
N PHE A 71 -8.15 4.70 -4.57
CA PHE A 71 -6.86 5.39 -4.63
C PHE A 71 -5.97 4.73 -5.67
N ASP A 72 -5.13 5.53 -6.30
CA ASP A 72 -4.06 5.02 -7.13
C ASP A 72 -2.90 4.65 -6.23
N MET A 73 -2.54 3.36 -6.19
CA MET A 73 -1.44 2.87 -5.35
C MET A 73 -0.09 3.42 -5.78
N LYS A 74 0.04 3.83 -7.03
CA LYS A 74 1.28 4.34 -7.59
C LYS A 74 1.55 5.79 -7.16
N THR A 75 0.52 6.62 -7.13
CA THR A 75 0.66 8.05 -6.84
C THR A 75 0.01 8.48 -5.53
N GLY A 76 -0.89 7.67 -4.98
CA GLY A 76 -1.69 8.00 -3.81
C GLY A 76 -2.93 8.83 -4.14
N GLU A 77 -3.13 9.19 -5.41
CA GLU A 77 -4.22 10.06 -5.82
C GLU A 77 -5.58 9.46 -5.54
N VAL A 78 -6.52 10.29 -5.08
CA VAL A 78 -7.92 9.86 -4.90
C VAL A 78 -8.56 9.74 -6.28
N LEU A 79 -9.10 8.57 -6.56
CA LEU A 79 -9.79 8.29 -7.83
C LEU A 79 -11.30 8.30 -7.67
N ASN A 80 -11.80 8.02 -6.47
CA ASN A 80 -13.22 7.97 -6.22
C ASN A 80 -13.53 8.37 -4.78
N PRO A 81 -14.55 9.23 -4.56
CA PRO A 81 -14.94 9.61 -3.21
C PRO A 81 -15.50 8.40 -2.42
N PRO A 82 -15.72 8.49 -1.10
CA PRO A 82 -15.78 9.73 -0.31
C PRO A 82 -14.46 10.31 0.17
N ALA A 83 -13.32 9.63 -0.01
CA ALA A 83 -12.04 10.23 0.37
C ALA A 83 -11.75 11.48 -0.46
N THR A 84 -11.16 12.49 0.16
CA THR A 84 -10.80 13.74 -0.49
C THR A 84 -9.31 14.05 -0.43
N GLU A 85 -8.57 13.29 0.37
CA GLU A 85 -7.13 13.48 0.54
C GLU A 85 -6.36 12.30 -0.04
N PRO A 86 -5.21 12.55 -0.70
CA PRO A 86 -4.41 11.45 -1.24
C PRO A 86 -3.74 10.64 -0.14
N LEU A 87 -3.37 9.40 -0.48
CA LEU A 87 -2.55 8.57 0.38
C LEU A 87 -1.08 8.99 0.28
N GLU A 88 -0.35 8.87 1.37
CA GLU A 88 1.11 8.92 1.29
C GLU A 88 1.61 7.66 0.60
N THR A 89 2.59 7.81 -0.27
CA THR A 89 3.24 6.70 -0.95
C THR A 89 4.71 6.65 -0.59
N TYR A 90 5.28 5.46 -0.68
CA TYR A 90 6.68 5.20 -0.33
C TYR A 90 7.33 4.40 -1.44
N GLU A 91 8.65 4.49 -1.56
CA GLU A 91 9.38 3.63 -2.46
C GLU A 91 9.39 2.21 -1.90
N ALA A 92 9.29 1.22 -2.78
CA ALA A 92 9.37 -0.18 -2.42
C ALA A 92 10.28 -0.91 -3.39
N ARG A 93 11.07 -1.86 -2.87
CA ARG A 93 11.96 -2.67 -3.70
C ARG A 93 12.12 -4.06 -3.10
N GLU A 94 12.60 -4.99 -3.93
CA GLU A 94 12.96 -6.34 -3.48
C GLU A 94 14.46 -6.50 -3.57
N VAL A 95 15.08 -6.98 -2.50
CA VAL A 95 16.51 -7.25 -2.44
C VAL A 95 16.71 -8.61 -1.75
N ASP A 96 17.34 -9.56 -2.46
CA ASP A 96 17.64 -10.89 -1.92
C ASP A 96 16.43 -11.60 -1.30
N GLY A 97 15.27 -11.52 -1.98
CA GLY A 97 14.05 -12.19 -1.52
C GLY A 97 13.34 -11.48 -0.39
N GLN A 98 13.72 -10.24 -0.09
CA GLN A 98 13.10 -9.43 0.95
C GLN A 98 12.54 -8.13 0.40
N ILE A 99 11.45 -7.68 1.02
CA ILE A 99 10.81 -6.41 0.66
C ILE A 99 11.38 -5.31 1.53
N GLN A 100 11.80 -4.21 0.89
CA GLN A 100 12.28 -3.01 1.58
C GLN A 100 11.43 -1.83 1.19
N VAL A 101 11.14 -0.98 2.16
CA VAL A 101 10.34 0.24 1.97
C VAL A 101 11.17 1.44 2.40
N GLY A 102 11.15 2.47 1.57
CA GLY A 102 11.84 3.73 1.85
C GLY A 102 10.97 4.65 2.70
N VAL A 103 11.44 4.96 3.89
CA VAL A 103 10.72 5.82 4.84
C VAL A 103 11.54 7.01 5.27
#